data_7e24c4da9e0bb9f52aee4df9518ec02f
#
_entry.id   7e24c4da9e0bb9f52aee4df9518ec02f
#
_cell.length_a   1.000
_cell.length_b   1.000
_cell.length_c   1.000
_cell.angle_alpha   90.00
_cell.angle_beta   90.00
_cell.angle_gamma   90.00
#
_symmetry.space_group_name_H-M   'P 1'
#
loop_
_entity.id
_entity.type
_entity.pdbx_description
1 polymer ?
#
loop_
_entity_poly.entity_id
_entity_poly.type
_entity_poly.pdbx_seq_one_letter_code
_entity_poly.pdbx_strand_id
1 'polypeptide(L)'
;DQLYGLDEIKKLQEIGVESIKVEGRMKDVSYVYETVSYFRSLINGIDKEESTPKLFNRGYSKGYFYDNDKTIMNRDYSYNMGEKIGEVIGKSIRLDEDVVSGDGITFVSKDYKNLGGTYINKIAYKNEKLVLNFPDGTKYIFRNYNKRLNDEISKKLKSTDKKLEINFDFIAKLNEKLILKIYLEDENGNRILNLEEISETLTQKAQKRAINEEDINEKLSEIGDSEFTVKNIKIDIDENIFIPLSELKNIKRNAVE
;
A
#
# COMPACT_ATOMS: atom_id res chain seq x y z
N ASP A 1 2.21 16.22 -12.80
CA ASP A 1 2.71 14.88 -12.42
C ASP A 1 3.21 14.14 -13.66
N GLN A 2 4.21 13.27 -13.50
CA GLN A 2 4.76 12.45 -14.58
C GLN A 2 4.18 11.04 -14.51
N LEU A 3 3.82 10.49 -15.66
CA LEU A 3 3.24 9.17 -15.77
C LEU A 3 3.73 8.48 -17.05
N TYR A 4 4.37 7.34 -16.85
CA TYR A 4 4.96 6.53 -17.92
C TYR A 4 4.12 5.29 -18.20
N GLY A 5 4.04 4.90 -19.45
CA GLY A 5 3.45 3.64 -19.88
C GLY A 5 4.49 2.55 -20.11
N LEU A 6 4.05 1.44 -20.71
CA LEU A 6 4.90 0.27 -20.95
C LEU A 6 6.10 0.60 -21.85
N ASP A 7 5.91 1.42 -22.87
CA ASP A 7 6.99 1.75 -23.81
C ASP A 7 8.10 2.58 -23.18
N GLU A 8 7.73 3.55 -22.29
CA GLU A 8 8.71 4.33 -21.56
C GLU A 8 9.49 3.44 -20.58
N ILE A 9 8.80 2.52 -19.88
CA ILE A 9 9.46 1.61 -18.93
C ILE A 9 10.44 0.68 -19.66
N LYS A 10 10.05 0.12 -20.81
CA LYS A 10 10.96 -0.70 -21.63
C LYS A 10 12.21 0.07 -22.06
N LYS A 11 12.04 1.31 -22.54
CA LYS A 11 13.18 2.15 -22.92
C LYS A 11 14.11 2.45 -21.74
N LEU A 12 13.55 2.69 -20.54
CA LEU A 12 14.36 2.90 -19.32
C LEU A 12 15.16 1.63 -18.98
N GLN A 13 14.56 0.46 -19.09
CA GLN A 13 15.26 -0.82 -18.88
C GLN A 13 16.37 -1.06 -19.92
N GLU A 14 16.11 -0.78 -21.21
CA GLU A 14 17.07 -0.93 -22.29
C GLU A 14 18.34 -0.07 -22.12
N ILE A 15 18.20 1.14 -21.54
CA ILE A 15 19.32 2.03 -21.26
C ILE A 15 19.97 1.78 -19.90
N GLY A 16 19.55 0.74 -19.16
CA GLY A 16 20.17 0.30 -17.90
C GLY A 16 19.71 1.04 -16.65
N VAL A 17 18.51 1.61 -16.65
CA VAL A 17 17.91 2.18 -15.42
C VAL A 17 17.49 1.04 -14.50
N GLU A 18 18.14 0.96 -13.32
CA GLU A 18 17.95 -0.15 -12.37
C GLU A 18 16.78 0.07 -11.40
N SER A 19 16.39 1.32 -11.14
CA SER A 19 15.34 1.64 -10.18
C SER A 19 14.51 2.86 -10.61
N ILE A 20 13.24 2.87 -10.18
CA ILE A 20 12.30 3.96 -10.41
C ILE A 20 11.82 4.48 -9.06
N LYS A 21 11.96 5.79 -8.84
CA LYS A 21 11.42 6.45 -7.66
C LYS A 21 9.99 6.89 -7.92
N VAL A 22 9.05 6.34 -7.13
CA VAL A 22 7.63 6.73 -7.15
C VAL A 22 7.38 7.69 -5.98
N GLU A 23 6.77 8.84 -6.28
CA GLU A 23 6.42 9.85 -5.28
C GLU A 23 4.91 9.83 -4.99
N GLY A 24 4.58 9.62 -3.73
CA GLY A 24 3.18 9.59 -3.25
C GLY A 24 2.95 10.43 -2.01
N ARG A 25 3.83 11.40 -1.72
CA ARG A 25 3.71 12.26 -0.52
C ARG A 25 2.35 12.95 -0.48
N MET A 26 1.68 12.88 0.67
CA MET A 26 0.35 13.46 0.93
C MET A 26 -0.75 12.88 0.02
N LYS A 27 -0.56 11.68 -0.51
CA LYS A 27 -1.59 10.92 -1.21
C LYS A 27 -2.19 9.88 -0.26
N ASP A 28 -3.43 9.47 -0.56
CA ASP A 28 -4.06 8.38 0.17
C ASP A 28 -3.46 7.01 -0.19
N VAL A 29 -3.78 6.04 0.62
CA VAL A 29 -3.27 4.66 0.48
C VAL A 29 -3.70 4.03 -0.85
N SER A 30 -4.90 4.36 -1.35
CA SER A 30 -5.39 3.82 -2.62
C SER A 30 -4.56 4.31 -3.80
N TYR A 31 -4.17 5.59 -3.79
CA TYR A 31 -3.28 6.15 -4.81
C TYR A 31 -1.91 5.48 -4.79
N VAL A 32 -1.30 5.33 -3.60
CA VAL A 32 0.01 4.69 -3.45
C VAL A 32 -0.04 3.25 -3.94
N TYR A 33 -1.04 2.48 -3.49
CA TYR A 33 -1.24 1.09 -3.91
C TYR A 33 -1.37 0.96 -5.41
N GLU A 34 -2.27 1.74 -6.04
CA GLU A 34 -2.52 1.63 -7.48
C GLU A 34 -1.31 2.06 -8.30
N THR A 35 -0.63 3.14 -7.91
CA THR A 35 0.57 3.61 -8.59
C THR A 35 1.69 2.56 -8.53
N VAL A 36 1.97 2.00 -7.36
CA VAL A 36 2.99 0.95 -7.21
C VAL A 36 2.60 -0.31 -7.97
N SER A 37 1.33 -0.74 -7.88
CA SER A 37 0.82 -1.90 -8.60
C SER A 37 0.91 -1.72 -10.12
N TYR A 38 0.60 -0.54 -10.64
CA TYR A 38 0.71 -0.19 -12.05
C TYR A 38 2.17 -0.31 -12.52
N PHE A 39 3.10 0.39 -11.88
CA PHE A 39 4.52 0.34 -12.29
C PHE A 39 5.14 -1.04 -12.11
N ARG A 40 4.77 -1.79 -11.07
CA ARG A 40 5.21 -3.18 -10.91
C ARG A 40 4.76 -4.05 -12.09
N SER A 41 3.53 -3.89 -12.56
CA SER A 41 3.03 -4.62 -13.73
C SER A 41 3.83 -4.26 -14.98
N LEU A 42 4.10 -2.98 -15.23
CA LEU A 42 4.88 -2.54 -16.39
C LEU A 42 6.33 -3.07 -16.35
N ILE A 43 6.98 -3.05 -15.19
CA ILE A 43 8.34 -3.62 -15.00
C ILE A 43 8.36 -5.11 -15.32
N ASN A 44 7.29 -5.82 -14.99
CA ASN A 44 7.14 -7.26 -15.32
C ASN A 44 6.69 -7.50 -16.78
N GLY A 45 6.62 -6.47 -17.61
CA GLY A 45 6.20 -6.56 -19.01
C GLY A 45 4.70 -6.77 -19.22
N ILE A 46 3.90 -6.56 -18.17
CA ILE A 46 2.43 -6.68 -18.22
C ILE A 46 1.84 -5.29 -18.49
N ASP A 47 1.14 -5.15 -19.61
CA ASP A 47 0.40 -3.94 -19.93
C ASP A 47 -0.89 -3.90 -19.10
N LYS A 48 -0.88 -3.06 -18.06
CA LYS A 48 -2.01 -2.87 -17.15
C LYS A 48 -2.71 -1.55 -17.49
N GLU A 49 -4.05 -1.57 -17.54
CA GLU A 49 -4.84 -0.33 -17.62
C GLU A 49 -4.52 0.58 -16.42
N GLU A 50 -4.29 1.83 -16.71
CA GLU A 50 -3.93 2.80 -15.73
C GLU A 50 -5.16 3.40 -15.04
N SER A 51 -5.22 3.26 -13.73
CA SER A 51 -6.31 3.81 -12.90
C SER A 51 -5.86 4.95 -11.97
N THR A 52 -4.58 5.28 -11.95
CA THR A 52 -4.04 6.34 -11.08
C THR A 52 -4.73 7.70 -11.28
N PRO A 53 -5.03 8.16 -12.54
CA PRO A 53 -5.76 9.41 -12.76
C PRO A 53 -7.20 9.40 -12.24
N LYS A 54 -7.80 8.24 -12.06
CA LYS A 54 -9.15 8.09 -11.47
C LYS A 54 -9.16 8.33 -9.96
N LEU A 55 -7.98 8.25 -9.30
CA LEU A 55 -7.80 8.50 -7.87
C LEU A 55 -7.30 9.92 -7.61
N PHE A 56 -6.37 10.40 -8.41
CA PHE A 56 -5.84 11.75 -8.32
C PHE A 56 -5.36 12.24 -9.68
N ASN A 57 -5.87 13.38 -10.12
CA ASN A 57 -5.49 13.97 -11.40
C ASN A 57 -5.47 15.50 -11.33
N ARG A 58 -4.30 16.08 -11.53
CA ARG A 58 -4.09 17.52 -11.76
C ARG A 58 -3.38 17.80 -13.09
N GLY A 59 -3.52 16.87 -14.04
CA GLY A 59 -2.79 16.81 -15.28
C GLY A 59 -1.53 15.95 -15.18
N TYR A 60 -1.34 15.09 -16.17
CA TYR A 60 -0.18 14.21 -16.32
C TYR A 60 0.54 14.55 -17.60
N SER A 61 1.86 14.36 -17.60
CA SER A 61 2.73 14.51 -18.76
C SER A 61 3.80 13.42 -18.76
N LYS A 62 4.51 13.26 -19.87
CA LYS A 62 5.70 12.40 -19.94
C LYS A 62 6.97 13.12 -19.41
N GLY A 63 6.81 14.30 -18.82
CA GLY A 63 7.94 15.11 -18.35
C GLY A 63 8.90 15.47 -19.48
N TYR A 64 10.18 15.22 -19.25
CA TYR A 64 11.24 15.43 -20.23
C TYR A 64 11.65 14.15 -20.97
N PHE A 65 10.83 13.10 -20.95
CA PHE A 65 11.17 11.81 -21.56
C PHE A 65 11.28 11.90 -23.10
N TYR A 66 10.41 12.67 -23.74
CA TYR A 66 10.36 12.90 -25.17
C TYR A 66 10.60 14.37 -25.51
N ASP A 67 11.80 14.90 -25.29
CA ASP A 67 12.13 16.31 -25.56
C ASP A 67 11.29 17.35 -24.79
N ASN A 68 11.44 18.63 -25.16
CA ASN A 68 10.84 19.77 -24.48
C ASN A 68 9.32 19.80 -24.57
N ASP A 69 8.64 19.00 -23.74
CA ASP A 69 7.20 19.10 -23.59
C ASP A 69 6.85 20.40 -22.84
N LYS A 70 6.36 21.40 -23.58
CA LYS A 70 5.87 22.65 -23.02
C LYS A 70 4.62 22.50 -22.16
N THR A 71 4.04 21.30 -22.11
CA THR A 71 2.81 20.95 -21.40
C THR A 71 3.06 20.35 -20.00
N ILE A 72 4.32 20.32 -19.52
CA ILE A 72 4.68 19.77 -18.20
C ILE A 72 3.87 20.40 -17.06
N MET A 73 3.58 21.70 -17.17
CA MET A 73 2.78 22.44 -16.18
C MET A 73 1.36 22.60 -16.68
N ASN A 74 0.40 21.99 -15.97
CA ASN A 74 -1.01 22.31 -16.20
C ASN A 74 -1.27 23.76 -15.76
N ARG A 75 -1.74 24.60 -16.69
CA ARG A 75 -2.02 26.02 -16.45
C ARG A 75 -3.48 26.27 -16.10
N ASP A 76 -4.37 25.32 -16.36
CA ASP A 76 -5.81 25.48 -16.17
C ASP A 76 -6.21 25.26 -14.70
N TYR A 77 -5.55 24.30 -14.02
CA TYR A 77 -5.82 24.00 -12.61
C TYR A 77 -4.62 23.33 -11.92
N SER A 78 -4.52 23.53 -10.60
CA SER A 78 -3.42 22.99 -9.76
C SER A 78 -3.89 21.94 -8.73
N TYR A 79 -5.19 21.71 -8.60
CA TYR A 79 -5.81 20.81 -7.63
C TYR A 79 -6.25 19.50 -8.29
N ASN A 80 -6.67 18.52 -7.45
CA ASN A 80 -7.23 17.27 -7.94
C ASN A 80 -8.56 17.55 -8.66
N MET A 81 -8.53 17.49 -9.98
CA MET A 81 -9.73 17.59 -10.80
C MET A 81 -10.44 16.23 -10.91
N GLY A 82 -9.68 15.14 -10.86
CA GLY A 82 -10.20 13.81 -11.12
C GLY A 82 -10.40 13.50 -12.60
N GLU A 83 -11.33 12.62 -12.88
CA GLU A 83 -11.69 12.12 -14.20
C GLU A 83 -12.92 12.86 -14.74
N LYS A 84 -12.86 13.37 -15.97
CA LYS A 84 -14.06 13.93 -16.61
C LYS A 84 -15.05 12.81 -16.92
N ILE A 85 -16.26 12.91 -16.36
CA ILE A 85 -17.30 11.88 -16.47
C ILE A 85 -18.58 12.36 -17.15
N GLY A 86 -18.64 13.60 -17.57
CA GLY A 86 -19.79 14.09 -18.29
C GLY A 86 -19.80 15.58 -18.54
N GLU A 87 -20.86 16.00 -19.22
CA GLU A 87 -21.13 17.40 -19.59
C GLU A 87 -22.57 17.79 -19.34
N VAL A 88 -22.77 19.06 -19.02
CA VAL A 88 -24.11 19.66 -18.89
C VAL A 88 -24.72 19.90 -20.27
N ILE A 89 -25.92 19.35 -20.48
CA ILE A 89 -26.76 19.57 -21.67
C ILE A 89 -28.14 20.03 -21.20
N GLY A 90 -28.39 21.31 -21.35
CA GLY A 90 -29.63 21.94 -20.85
C GLY A 90 -29.70 21.85 -19.31
N LYS A 91 -30.72 21.18 -18.79
CA LYS A 91 -30.95 20.99 -17.35
C LYS A 91 -30.50 19.62 -16.81
N SER A 92 -29.74 18.88 -17.60
CA SER A 92 -29.27 17.53 -17.22
C SER A 92 -27.81 17.37 -17.55
N ILE A 93 -27.20 16.35 -16.99
CA ILE A 93 -25.82 15.93 -17.23
C ILE A 93 -25.87 14.68 -18.13
N ARG A 94 -25.20 14.73 -19.28
CA ARG A 94 -24.93 13.53 -20.08
C ARG A 94 -23.68 12.87 -19.52
N LEU A 95 -23.77 11.61 -19.15
CA LEU A 95 -22.65 10.85 -18.62
C LEU A 95 -21.81 10.23 -19.74
N ASP A 96 -20.51 10.37 -19.62
CA ASP A 96 -19.51 9.72 -20.45
C ASP A 96 -18.96 8.44 -19.79
N GLU A 97 -19.21 8.28 -18.47
CA GLU A 97 -18.83 7.12 -17.64
C GLU A 97 -19.96 6.76 -16.66
N ASP A 98 -19.96 5.51 -16.18
CA ASP A 98 -20.88 5.08 -15.13
C ASP A 98 -20.58 5.80 -13.80
N VAL A 99 -21.62 6.06 -13.01
CA VAL A 99 -21.48 6.58 -11.67
C VAL A 99 -22.24 5.70 -10.67
N VAL A 100 -21.70 5.61 -9.45
CA VAL A 100 -22.30 4.85 -8.37
C VAL A 100 -22.58 5.72 -7.16
N SER A 101 -23.47 5.27 -6.29
CA SER A 101 -23.72 5.95 -5.03
C SER A 101 -22.44 6.02 -4.19
N GLY A 102 -22.09 7.21 -3.73
CA GLY A 102 -20.86 7.51 -2.99
C GLY A 102 -19.73 8.06 -3.85
N ASP A 103 -19.86 8.12 -5.18
CA ASP A 103 -18.92 8.87 -6.01
C ASP A 103 -18.95 10.37 -5.66
N GLY A 104 -17.78 10.97 -5.46
CA GLY A 104 -17.63 12.41 -5.30
C GLY A 104 -17.43 13.09 -6.64
N ILE A 105 -18.21 14.11 -6.92
CA ILE A 105 -18.13 14.87 -8.17
C ILE A 105 -17.86 16.35 -7.94
N THR A 106 -17.22 16.97 -8.91
CA THR A 106 -16.95 18.41 -8.98
C THR A 106 -17.64 19.02 -10.20
N PHE A 107 -18.34 20.12 -9.99
CA PHE A 107 -18.93 20.94 -11.03
C PHE A 107 -17.89 21.96 -11.54
N VAL A 108 -17.68 21.99 -12.83
CA VAL A 108 -16.58 22.74 -13.43
C VAL A 108 -17.09 23.63 -14.57
N SER A 109 -16.67 24.89 -14.57
CA SER A 109 -17.00 25.84 -15.65
C SER A 109 -16.27 25.51 -16.95
N LYS A 110 -16.62 26.22 -18.03
CA LYS A 110 -15.91 26.13 -19.31
C LYS A 110 -14.42 26.48 -19.19
N ASP A 111 -14.06 27.35 -18.28
CA ASP A 111 -12.69 27.81 -18.03
C ASP A 111 -12.01 27.02 -16.89
N TYR A 112 -12.45 25.81 -16.65
CA TYR A 112 -11.92 24.86 -15.63
C TYR A 112 -11.93 25.40 -14.19
N LYS A 113 -12.80 26.34 -13.86
CA LYS A 113 -12.98 26.80 -12.47
C LYS A 113 -13.89 25.82 -11.71
N ASN A 114 -13.49 25.48 -10.50
CA ASN A 114 -14.31 24.70 -9.57
C ASN A 114 -15.48 25.56 -9.08
N LEU A 115 -16.70 25.09 -9.29
CA LEU A 115 -17.95 25.74 -8.89
C LEU A 115 -18.60 25.05 -7.68
N GLY A 116 -17.97 24.03 -7.12
CA GLY A 116 -18.49 23.21 -6.02
C GLY A 116 -18.55 21.75 -6.36
N GLY A 117 -19.06 20.95 -5.46
CA GLY A 117 -19.15 19.51 -5.65
C GLY A 117 -20.21 18.87 -4.75
N THR A 118 -20.50 17.61 -5.01
CA THR A 118 -21.43 16.81 -4.21
C THR A 118 -21.10 15.32 -4.33
N TYR A 119 -21.75 14.51 -3.49
CA TYR A 119 -21.72 13.06 -3.64
C TYR A 119 -22.93 12.58 -4.42
N ILE A 120 -22.71 11.60 -5.29
CA ILE A 120 -23.77 10.89 -5.99
C ILE A 120 -24.52 9.98 -4.99
N ASN A 121 -25.84 9.98 -5.05
CA ASN A 121 -26.70 9.15 -4.19
C ASN A 121 -27.49 8.07 -4.96
N LYS A 122 -27.16 7.86 -6.23
CA LYS A 122 -27.81 6.88 -7.11
C LYS A 122 -26.83 6.30 -8.12
N ILE A 123 -27.25 5.25 -8.79
CA ILE A 123 -26.50 4.65 -9.90
C ILE A 123 -27.05 5.23 -11.21
N ALA A 124 -26.17 5.57 -12.13
CA ALA A 124 -26.52 5.91 -13.51
C ALA A 124 -25.40 5.46 -14.45
N TYR A 125 -25.76 5.11 -15.67
CA TYR A 125 -24.84 4.49 -16.61
C TYR A 125 -24.38 5.46 -17.70
N LYS A 126 -23.29 5.13 -18.35
CA LYS A 126 -22.76 5.82 -19.52
C LYS A 126 -23.86 6.09 -20.55
N ASN A 127 -23.86 7.26 -21.13
CA ASN A 127 -24.84 7.79 -22.07
C ASN A 127 -26.22 8.09 -21.47
N GLU A 128 -26.47 7.81 -20.20
CA GLU A 128 -27.70 8.23 -19.53
C GLU A 128 -27.67 9.72 -19.16
N LYS A 129 -28.86 10.27 -18.95
CA LYS A 129 -29.04 11.63 -18.44
C LYS A 129 -29.17 11.58 -16.91
N LEU A 130 -28.21 12.19 -16.24
CA LEU A 130 -28.24 12.35 -14.80
C LEU A 130 -28.86 13.72 -14.47
N VAL A 131 -29.94 13.70 -13.69
CA VAL A 131 -30.59 14.93 -13.18
C VAL A 131 -30.09 15.18 -11.77
N LEU A 132 -29.35 16.26 -11.59
CA LEU A 132 -28.85 16.78 -10.31
C LEU A 132 -28.97 18.29 -10.31
N ASN A 133 -29.03 18.90 -9.12
CA ASN A 133 -28.85 20.34 -8.99
C ASN A 133 -27.37 20.67 -9.13
N PHE A 134 -27.04 21.63 -9.95
CA PHE A 134 -25.66 22.11 -10.16
C PHE A 134 -25.63 23.64 -10.27
N PRO A 135 -24.52 24.28 -9.91
CA PRO A 135 -24.37 25.74 -10.01
C PRO A 135 -24.48 26.27 -11.43
N ASP A 136 -24.96 27.49 -11.58
CA ASP A 136 -24.96 28.19 -12.88
C ASP A 136 -23.52 28.29 -13.42
N GLY A 137 -23.40 28.19 -14.75
CA GLY A 137 -22.10 28.21 -15.41
C GLY A 137 -21.36 26.87 -15.42
N THR A 138 -21.93 25.80 -14.82
CA THR A 138 -21.38 24.45 -14.91
C THR A 138 -21.39 23.96 -16.36
N LYS A 139 -20.25 23.51 -16.85
CA LYS A 139 -20.10 22.93 -18.19
C LYS A 139 -19.70 21.47 -18.12
N TYR A 140 -18.74 21.13 -17.25
CA TYR A 140 -18.17 19.78 -17.13
C TYR A 140 -18.42 19.22 -15.75
N ILE A 141 -18.50 17.88 -15.69
CA ILE A 141 -18.57 17.11 -14.45
C ILE A 141 -17.33 16.25 -14.36
N PHE A 142 -16.62 16.37 -13.25
CA PHE A 142 -15.45 15.55 -12.95
C PHE A 142 -15.72 14.69 -11.73
N ARG A 143 -15.22 13.45 -11.72
CA ARG A 143 -15.23 12.55 -10.56
C ARG A 143 -13.90 12.67 -9.84
N ASN A 144 -13.91 13.32 -8.68
CA ASN A 144 -12.73 13.52 -7.84
C ASN A 144 -12.58 12.45 -6.74
N TYR A 145 -13.61 11.61 -6.53
CA TYR A 145 -13.57 10.45 -5.67
C TYR A 145 -14.32 9.28 -6.32
N ASN A 146 -13.61 8.24 -6.69
CA ASN A 146 -14.16 7.03 -7.31
C ASN A 146 -14.42 5.99 -6.22
N LYS A 147 -15.67 5.90 -5.76
CA LYS A 147 -16.10 5.00 -4.67
C LYS A 147 -15.79 3.53 -4.98
N ARG A 148 -16.18 3.08 -6.17
CA ARG A 148 -15.99 1.68 -6.59
C ARG A 148 -14.53 1.28 -6.58
N LEU A 149 -13.65 2.10 -7.20
CA LEU A 149 -12.23 1.84 -7.27
C LEU A 149 -11.57 1.83 -5.88
N ASN A 150 -11.94 2.78 -5.01
CA ASN A 150 -11.44 2.82 -3.63
C ASN A 150 -11.87 1.60 -2.82
N ASP A 151 -13.11 1.13 -2.98
CA ASP A 151 -13.61 -0.08 -2.30
C ASP A 151 -12.89 -1.35 -2.79
N GLU A 152 -12.64 -1.45 -4.11
CA GLU A 152 -11.90 -2.56 -4.71
C GLU A 152 -10.45 -2.61 -4.20
N ILE A 153 -9.78 -1.46 -4.15
CA ILE A 153 -8.41 -1.37 -3.62
C ILE A 153 -8.38 -1.70 -2.12
N SER A 154 -9.35 -1.18 -1.35
CA SER A 154 -9.44 -1.47 0.09
C SER A 154 -9.64 -2.96 0.37
N LYS A 155 -10.42 -3.66 -0.47
CA LYS A 155 -10.56 -5.13 -0.37
C LYS A 155 -9.24 -5.84 -0.69
N LYS A 156 -8.53 -5.41 -1.74
CA LYS A 156 -7.23 -5.98 -2.11
C LYS A 156 -6.20 -5.77 -1.00
N LEU A 157 -6.11 -4.57 -0.43
CA LEU A 157 -5.21 -4.27 0.67
C LEU A 157 -5.45 -5.19 1.87
N LYS A 158 -6.72 -5.41 2.24
CA LYS A 158 -7.08 -6.35 3.33
C LYS A 158 -6.77 -7.81 3.01
N SER A 159 -6.83 -8.20 1.74
CA SER A 159 -6.54 -9.58 1.31
C SER A 159 -5.05 -9.84 1.06
N THR A 160 -4.25 -8.79 0.96
CA THR A 160 -2.81 -8.87 0.64
C THR A 160 -1.93 -8.76 1.90
N ASP A 161 -2.44 -9.15 3.05
CA ASP A 161 -1.66 -9.25 4.28
C ASP A 161 -0.67 -10.43 4.18
N LYS A 162 0.21 -10.37 3.16
CA LYS A 162 1.38 -11.24 3.07
C LYS A 162 2.39 -10.75 4.09
N LYS A 163 2.22 -11.23 5.30
CA LYS A 163 3.26 -11.09 6.32
C LYS A 163 4.50 -11.84 5.87
N LEU A 164 5.66 -11.25 6.12
CA LEU A 164 6.94 -11.92 5.88
C LEU A 164 7.09 -13.10 6.86
N GLU A 165 7.29 -14.29 6.33
CA GLU A 165 7.55 -15.48 7.14
C GLU A 165 8.96 -15.44 7.70
N ILE A 166 9.08 -15.34 9.03
CA ILE A 166 10.35 -15.37 9.74
C ILE A 166 10.50 -16.66 10.54
N ASN A 167 11.72 -17.10 10.75
CA ASN A 167 12.04 -18.25 11.58
C ASN A 167 12.82 -17.78 12.80
N PHE A 168 12.63 -18.48 13.91
CA PHE A 168 13.34 -18.25 15.16
C PHE A 168 14.20 -19.46 15.56
N ASP A 169 15.47 -19.20 15.97
CA ASP A 169 16.25 -20.12 16.79
C ASP A 169 16.37 -19.49 18.17
N PHE A 170 15.72 -20.08 19.17
CA PHE A 170 15.75 -19.64 20.56
C PHE A 170 16.67 -20.53 21.39
N ILE A 171 17.65 -19.93 22.07
CA ILE A 171 18.64 -20.65 22.88
C ILE A 171 18.63 -20.11 24.31
N ALA A 172 18.49 -21.01 25.28
CA ALA A 172 18.53 -20.65 26.68
C ALA A 172 19.30 -21.75 27.51
N LYS A 173 20.51 -21.39 27.94
CA LYS A 173 21.37 -22.26 28.76
C LYS A 173 21.45 -21.75 30.17
N LEU A 174 21.64 -22.62 31.14
CA LEU A 174 21.67 -22.28 32.58
C LEU A 174 22.84 -21.33 32.87
N ASN A 175 22.54 -20.22 33.56
CA ASN A 175 23.47 -19.13 33.87
C ASN A 175 24.05 -18.39 32.65
N GLU A 176 23.39 -18.50 31.50
CA GLU A 176 23.74 -17.77 30.30
C GLU A 176 22.61 -16.78 29.91
N LYS A 177 22.92 -15.88 29.01
CA LYS A 177 21.93 -14.97 28.42
C LYS A 177 21.05 -15.71 27.43
N LEU A 178 19.80 -15.27 27.29
CA LEU A 178 18.92 -15.74 26.22
C LEU A 178 19.42 -15.22 24.88
N ILE A 179 19.36 -16.05 23.87
CA ILE A 179 19.68 -15.68 22.50
C ILE A 179 18.49 -16.00 21.62
N LEU A 180 18.03 -15.01 20.87
CA LEU A 180 17.01 -15.16 19.83
C LEU A 180 17.59 -14.80 18.48
N LYS A 181 17.74 -15.77 17.60
CA LYS A 181 18.14 -15.54 16.21
C LYS A 181 16.91 -15.50 15.35
N ILE A 182 16.83 -14.48 14.48
CA ILE A 182 15.78 -14.32 13.48
C ILE A 182 16.39 -14.47 12.11
N TYR A 183 15.75 -15.24 11.25
CA TYR A 183 16.19 -15.37 9.87
C TYR A 183 15.04 -15.55 8.91
N LEU A 184 15.27 -15.12 7.67
CA LEU A 184 14.44 -15.41 6.51
C LEU A 184 15.10 -16.53 5.70
N GLU A 185 14.29 -17.28 4.96
CA GLU A 185 14.75 -18.28 4.01
C GLU A 185 14.31 -17.87 2.58
N ASP A 186 15.18 -18.10 1.63
CA ASP A 186 14.84 -18.00 0.21
C ASP A 186 14.02 -19.23 -0.23
N GLU A 187 13.60 -19.25 -1.51
CA GLU A 187 12.84 -20.36 -2.10
C GLU A 187 13.59 -21.71 -2.07
N ASN A 188 14.92 -21.69 -1.90
CA ASN A 188 15.78 -22.85 -1.83
C ASN A 188 16.07 -23.28 -0.36
N GLY A 189 15.54 -22.54 0.62
CA GLY A 189 15.76 -22.78 2.05
C GLY A 189 17.10 -22.22 2.59
N ASN A 190 17.79 -21.36 1.84
CA ASN A 190 19.00 -20.71 2.33
C ASN A 190 18.62 -19.51 3.21
N ARG A 191 19.35 -19.34 4.31
CA ARG A 191 19.18 -18.17 5.19
C ARG A 191 19.71 -16.89 4.50
N ILE A 192 18.84 -15.93 4.26
CA ILE A 192 19.15 -14.68 3.54
C ILE A 192 19.25 -13.46 4.47
N LEU A 193 18.71 -13.55 5.69
CA LEU A 193 18.81 -12.54 6.73
C LEU A 193 19.05 -13.26 8.04
N ASN A 194 20.02 -12.77 8.82
CA ASN A 194 20.28 -13.27 10.16
C ASN A 194 20.44 -12.08 11.10
N LEU A 195 19.57 -11.99 12.09
CA LEU A 195 19.65 -11.05 13.19
C LEU A 195 19.75 -11.85 14.48
N GLU A 196 20.45 -11.30 15.46
CA GLU A 196 20.62 -11.94 16.77
C GLU A 196 20.34 -10.91 17.86
N GLU A 197 19.43 -11.24 18.75
CA GLU A 197 19.11 -10.45 19.94
C GLU A 197 19.52 -11.24 21.17
N ILE A 198 20.13 -10.55 22.14
CA ILE A 198 20.68 -11.15 23.35
C ILE A 198 20.04 -10.45 24.56
N SER A 199 19.49 -11.23 25.51
CA SER A 199 18.89 -10.66 26.73
C SER A 199 19.91 -9.95 27.61
N GLU A 200 19.44 -9.02 28.44
CA GLU A 200 20.30 -8.38 29.45
C GLU A 200 20.58 -9.30 30.65
N THR A 201 19.60 -10.13 30.99
CA THR A 201 19.63 -10.99 32.20
C THR A 201 20.06 -12.41 31.89
N LEU A 202 20.64 -13.06 32.90
CA LEU A 202 21.03 -14.47 32.84
C LEU A 202 19.84 -15.37 33.25
N THR A 203 19.75 -16.51 32.64
CA THR A 203 18.83 -17.59 33.08
C THR A 203 19.21 -18.08 34.45
N GLN A 204 18.22 -18.57 35.19
CA GLN A 204 18.43 -19.10 36.54
C GLN A 204 17.82 -20.50 36.64
N LYS A 205 18.27 -21.24 37.63
CA LYS A 205 17.65 -22.54 37.97
C LYS A 205 16.25 -22.32 38.51
N ALA A 206 15.29 -23.08 38.02
CA ALA A 206 13.91 -23.00 38.49
C ALA A 206 13.78 -23.44 39.96
N GLN A 207 13.13 -22.60 40.75
CA GLN A 207 12.86 -22.90 42.16
C GLN A 207 11.52 -23.62 42.39
N LYS A 208 10.53 -23.33 41.52
CA LYS A 208 9.16 -23.86 41.60
C LYS A 208 8.71 -24.52 40.30
N ARG A 209 8.66 -23.75 39.20
CA ARG A 209 8.24 -24.21 37.88
C ARG A 209 9.31 -23.85 36.85
N ALA A 210 9.82 -24.84 36.17
CA ALA A 210 10.66 -24.64 35.01
C ALA A 210 9.80 -24.19 33.82
N ILE A 211 10.40 -23.40 32.93
CA ILE A 211 9.76 -23.10 31.65
C ILE A 211 9.82 -24.35 30.76
N ASN A 212 8.81 -24.52 29.93
CA ASN A 212 8.77 -25.58 28.93
C ASN A 212 8.76 -25.03 27.51
N GLU A 213 8.96 -25.88 26.51
CA GLU A 213 8.99 -25.50 25.11
C GLU A 213 7.64 -24.99 24.65
N GLU A 214 6.52 -25.49 25.20
CA GLU A 214 5.17 -25.02 24.83
C GLU A 214 4.94 -23.57 25.24
N ASP A 215 5.32 -23.19 26.48
CA ASP A 215 5.23 -21.85 27.01
C ASP A 215 6.07 -20.87 26.15
N ILE A 216 7.27 -21.30 25.72
CA ILE A 216 8.17 -20.51 24.84
C ILE A 216 7.56 -20.36 23.46
N ASN A 217 7.11 -21.45 22.86
CA ASN A 217 6.54 -21.45 21.52
C ASN A 217 5.30 -20.57 21.45
N GLU A 218 4.39 -20.66 22.42
CA GLU A 218 3.22 -19.78 22.51
C GLU A 218 3.63 -18.30 22.54
N LYS A 219 4.57 -17.95 23.41
CA LYS A 219 4.96 -16.54 23.60
C LYS A 219 5.79 -15.96 22.43
N LEU A 220 6.58 -16.76 21.78
CA LEU A 220 7.35 -16.33 20.61
C LEU A 220 6.47 -16.26 19.34
N SER A 221 5.46 -17.12 19.19
CA SER A 221 4.54 -17.12 18.05
C SER A 221 3.64 -15.88 18.01
N GLU A 222 3.32 -15.26 19.16
CA GLU A 222 2.45 -14.09 19.28
C GLU A 222 3.19 -12.79 18.86
N ILE A 223 3.37 -12.52 17.58
CA ILE A 223 4.07 -11.28 17.11
C ILE A 223 3.18 -10.03 17.15
N GLY A 224 1.85 -10.17 17.35
CA GLY A 224 0.93 -9.06 17.39
C GLY A 224 0.64 -8.48 15.98
N ASP A 225 0.41 -7.17 15.91
CA ASP A 225 0.11 -6.47 14.66
C ASP A 225 1.40 -5.99 13.99
N SER A 226 2.20 -6.94 13.52
CA SER A 226 3.45 -6.70 12.80
C SER A 226 3.37 -7.17 11.34
N GLU A 227 4.31 -6.75 10.52
CA GLU A 227 4.46 -7.18 9.13
C GLU A 227 5.02 -8.61 8.98
N PHE A 228 5.26 -9.28 10.13
CA PHE A 228 5.85 -10.61 10.18
C PHE A 228 4.85 -11.66 10.64
N THR A 229 5.09 -12.91 10.24
CA THR A 229 4.48 -14.10 10.81
C THR A 229 5.57 -15.13 11.10
N VAL A 230 5.48 -15.81 12.23
CA VAL A 230 6.45 -16.86 12.58
C VAL A 230 6.10 -18.14 11.83
N LYS A 231 7.05 -18.64 11.04
CA LYS A 231 6.92 -19.90 10.31
C LYS A 231 7.36 -21.09 11.15
N ASN A 232 8.56 -21.01 11.73
CA ASN A 232 9.11 -22.05 12.57
C ASN A 232 9.84 -21.47 13.77
N ILE A 233 9.83 -22.17 14.89
CA ILE A 233 10.61 -21.87 16.09
C ILE A 233 11.40 -23.11 16.45
N LYS A 234 12.71 -23.01 16.43
CA LYS A 234 13.62 -24.01 16.96
C LYS A 234 14.01 -23.60 18.37
N ILE A 235 13.83 -24.48 19.32
CA ILE A 235 14.07 -24.25 20.76
C ILE A 235 15.21 -25.16 21.21
N ASP A 236 16.25 -24.57 21.83
CA ASP A 236 17.37 -25.27 22.46
C ASP A 236 17.52 -24.75 23.88
N ILE A 237 16.94 -25.49 24.85
CA ILE A 237 16.92 -25.09 26.26
C ILE A 237 17.49 -26.18 27.16
N ASP A 238 18.10 -25.75 28.26
CA ASP A 238 18.48 -26.67 29.33
C ASP A 238 17.27 -27.04 30.21
N GLU A 239 17.33 -28.19 30.84
CA GLU A 239 16.32 -28.62 31.80
C GLU A 239 16.35 -27.76 33.07
N ASN A 240 15.19 -27.62 33.72
CA ASN A 240 15.04 -26.95 35.02
C ASN A 240 15.50 -25.49 35.07
N ILE A 241 15.41 -24.75 33.98
CA ILE A 241 15.66 -23.32 33.95
C ILE A 241 14.37 -22.51 34.16
N PHE A 242 14.54 -21.32 34.71
CA PHE A 242 13.50 -20.33 34.89
C PHE A 242 13.79 -19.11 33.98
N ILE A 243 12.81 -18.74 33.21
CA ILE A 243 12.83 -17.52 32.36
C ILE A 243 11.55 -16.73 32.65
N PRO A 244 11.64 -15.47 33.11
CA PRO A 244 10.47 -14.63 33.22
C PRO A 244 9.77 -14.44 31.88
N LEU A 245 8.44 -14.55 31.81
CA LEU A 245 7.69 -14.32 30.58
C LEU A 245 7.88 -12.90 30.02
N SER A 246 8.20 -11.94 30.88
CA SER A 246 8.57 -10.58 30.48
C SER A 246 9.84 -10.56 29.64
N GLU A 247 10.85 -11.38 29.97
CA GLU A 247 12.10 -11.47 29.22
C GLU A 247 11.87 -12.05 27.81
N LEU A 248 11.01 -13.07 27.69
CA LEU A 248 10.62 -13.62 26.38
C LEU A 248 9.92 -12.56 25.51
N LYS A 249 9.04 -11.76 26.13
CA LYS A 249 8.37 -10.67 25.42
C LYS A 249 9.34 -9.56 25.02
N ASN A 250 10.29 -9.22 25.88
CA ASN A 250 11.27 -8.16 25.63
C ASN A 250 12.22 -8.56 24.49
N ILE A 251 12.85 -9.75 24.58
CA ILE A 251 13.78 -10.22 23.56
C ILE A 251 13.09 -10.34 22.20
N LYS A 252 11.85 -10.84 22.17
CA LYS A 252 11.05 -10.90 20.95
C LYS A 252 10.76 -9.52 20.37
N ARG A 253 10.31 -8.57 21.21
CA ARG A 253 10.00 -7.21 20.77
C ARG A 253 11.23 -6.54 20.18
N ASN A 254 12.35 -6.54 20.90
CA ASN A 254 13.59 -5.95 20.43
C ASN A 254 14.09 -6.56 19.12
N ALA A 255 13.83 -7.84 18.92
CA ALA A 255 14.27 -8.57 17.75
C ALA A 255 13.38 -8.33 16.50
N VAL A 256 12.13 -7.88 16.69
CA VAL A 256 11.16 -7.64 15.60
C VAL A 256 11.01 -6.13 15.28
N GLU A 257 11.39 -5.22 16.20
CA GLU A 257 11.50 -3.77 15.96
C GLU A 257 12.77 -3.44 15.16
#